data_6cdb4a91c1f490e9f19fbce1197bd4b9
#
_entry.id   6cdb4a91c1f490e9f19fbce1197bd4b9
#
_cell.length_a   1.000
_cell.length_b   1.000
_cell.length_c   1.000
_cell.angle_alpha   90.00
_cell.angle_beta   90.00
_cell.angle_gamma   90.00
#
_symmetry.space_group_name_H-M   'P 1'
#
loop_
_entity.id
_entity.type
_entity.pdbx_description
1 polymer ?
#
loop_
_entity_poly.entity_id
_entity_poly.type
_entity_poly.pdbx_seq_one_letter_code
_entity_poly.pdbx_strand_id
1 'polypeptide(L)'
;PWGINKIARRTAKHALWLAISVMTALTFVGYFTPIRPLATELLTLEMAGVSLFWVLFFTGATYLNAGWLREAVCMHMCPYARFQSVMFDKDTLAISYDVARGESRGPRKRGTDPKQAGLGDCIDCHMCVQVCPTGIDIRDGLQMECIGCAACIDACDSVMDKMGYARGLVRYTSEHELQGGKTHLLRPRLIGYAVVLVVMIGALVVALNQRSMVSLDVIKDRGLFRENSQGQIENIYSLKI
;
A
#
# COMPACT_ATOMS: atom_id res chain seq x y z
N PRO A 1 -23.29 4.21 -23.44
CA PRO A 1 -22.86 4.74 -24.75
C PRO A 1 -21.43 5.29 -24.63
N TRP A 2 -20.59 4.98 -25.62
CA TRP A 2 -19.20 5.41 -25.70
C TRP A 2 -19.18 6.84 -26.25
N GLY A 3 -19.17 7.84 -25.37
CA GLY A 3 -19.04 9.25 -25.77
C GLY A 3 -17.56 9.68 -25.81
N ILE A 4 -17.23 10.69 -26.63
CA ILE A 4 -15.86 11.24 -26.79
C ILE A 4 -15.24 11.59 -25.44
N ASN A 5 -16.02 12.17 -24.53
CA ASN A 5 -15.60 12.55 -23.18
C ASN A 5 -15.16 11.33 -22.32
N LYS A 6 -15.84 10.19 -22.48
CA LYS A 6 -15.51 8.95 -21.77
C LYS A 6 -14.21 8.32 -22.31
N ILE A 7 -14.03 8.36 -23.63
CA ILE A 7 -12.80 7.89 -24.29
C ILE A 7 -11.62 8.76 -23.86
N ALA A 8 -11.75 10.09 -23.96
CA ALA A 8 -10.70 11.03 -23.56
C ALA A 8 -10.25 10.84 -22.12
N ARG A 9 -11.19 10.71 -21.18
CA ARG A 9 -10.86 10.45 -19.75
C ARG A 9 -10.15 9.11 -19.53
N ARG A 10 -10.54 8.06 -20.26
CA ARG A 10 -9.88 6.75 -20.18
C ARG A 10 -8.46 6.81 -20.74
N THR A 11 -8.30 7.43 -21.93
CA THR A 11 -6.98 7.58 -22.55
C THR A 11 -6.05 8.41 -21.66
N ALA A 12 -6.51 9.53 -21.14
CA ALA A 12 -5.75 10.37 -20.22
C ALA A 12 -5.31 9.60 -18.95
N LYS A 13 -6.22 8.80 -18.38
CA LYS A 13 -5.93 7.96 -17.22
C LYS A 13 -4.82 6.94 -17.52
N HIS A 14 -4.91 6.22 -18.63
CA HIS A 14 -3.89 5.22 -19.00
C HIS A 14 -2.55 5.87 -19.38
N ALA A 15 -2.58 7.03 -20.05
CA ALA A 15 -1.39 7.81 -20.37
C ALA A 15 -0.67 8.26 -19.10
N LEU A 16 -1.42 8.77 -18.11
CA LEU A 16 -0.86 9.17 -16.82
C LEU A 16 -0.25 7.98 -16.06
N TRP A 17 -0.95 6.85 -16.03
CA TRP A 17 -0.43 5.64 -15.39
C TRP A 17 0.84 5.13 -16.05
N LEU A 18 0.89 5.15 -17.40
CA LEU A 18 2.08 4.75 -18.14
C LEU A 18 3.25 5.70 -17.85
N ALA A 19 3.01 7.02 -17.84
CA ALA A 19 4.03 8.01 -17.51
C ALA A 19 4.61 7.79 -16.11
N ILE A 20 3.75 7.57 -15.09
CA ILE A 20 4.18 7.26 -13.73
C ILE A 20 4.98 5.96 -13.70
N SER A 21 4.55 4.92 -14.42
CA SER A 21 5.24 3.63 -14.48
C SER A 21 6.63 3.76 -15.11
N VAL A 22 6.77 4.54 -16.18
CA VAL A 22 8.07 4.83 -16.82
C VAL A 22 8.98 5.60 -15.86
N MET A 23 8.47 6.63 -15.18
CA MET A 23 9.27 7.39 -14.21
C MET A 23 9.74 6.51 -13.04
N THR A 24 8.88 5.63 -12.56
CA THR A 24 9.24 4.65 -11.51
C THR A 24 10.33 3.70 -11.99
N ALA A 25 10.21 3.18 -13.22
CA ALA A 25 11.21 2.30 -13.82
C ALA A 25 12.57 3.00 -14.00
N LEU A 26 12.58 4.25 -14.51
CA LEU A 26 13.79 5.05 -14.65
C LEU A 26 14.46 5.32 -13.29
N THR A 27 13.68 5.61 -12.27
CA THR A 27 14.21 5.81 -10.92
C THR A 27 14.89 4.53 -10.42
N PHE A 28 14.24 3.37 -10.61
CA PHE A 28 14.77 2.09 -10.15
C PHE A 28 16.05 1.68 -10.89
N VAL A 29 16.06 1.79 -12.22
CA VAL A 29 17.24 1.50 -13.04
C VAL A 29 18.34 2.53 -12.79
N GLY A 30 17.99 3.78 -12.49
CA GLY A 30 18.91 4.87 -12.16
C GLY A 30 19.73 4.68 -10.88
N TYR A 31 19.35 3.72 -10.00
CA TYR A 31 20.22 3.32 -8.88
C TYR A 31 21.46 2.52 -9.33
N PHE A 32 21.38 1.86 -10.49
CA PHE A 32 22.45 1.00 -11.00
C PHE A 32 23.19 1.63 -12.17
N THR A 33 22.56 2.58 -12.86
CA THR A 33 23.12 3.30 -14.02
C THR A 33 22.98 4.81 -13.83
N PRO A 34 23.92 5.63 -14.35
CA PRO A 34 23.81 7.08 -14.23
C PRO A 34 22.51 7.60 -14.84
N ILE A 35 21.71 8.31 -14.06
CA ILE A 35 20.35 8.72 -14.46
C ILE A 35 20.33 9.71 -15.62
N ARG A 36 21.35 10.60 -15.74
CA ARG A 36 21.41 11.61 -16.82
C ARG A 36 21.57 10.97 -18.20
N PRO A 37 22.58 10.11 -18.45
CA PRO A 37 22.67 9.35 -19.70
C PRO A 37 21.42 8.51 -19.98
N LEU A 38 20.92 7.79 -18.95
CA LEU A 38 19.74 6.94 -19.09
C LEU A 38 18.51 7.73 -19.59
N ALA A 39 18.29 8.94 -19.07
CA ALA A 39 17.18 9.80 -19.48
C ALA A 39 17.38 10.34 -20.91
N THR A 40 18.61 10.73 -21.30
CA THR A 40 18.90 11.19 -22.66
C THR A 40 18.77 10.06 -23.68
N GLU A 41 19.29 8.88 -23.37
CA GLU A 41 19.19 7.68 -24.23
C GLU A 41 17.73 7.23 -24.41
N LEU A 42 16.89 7.41 -23.40
CA LEU A 42 15.45 7.15 -23.55
C LEU A 42 14.80 8.12 -24.55
N LEU A 43 15.17 9.40 -24.51
CA LEU A 43 14.61 10.41 -25.40
C LEU A 43 15.13 10.26 -26.84
N THR A 44 16.39 9.83 -27.03
CA THR A 44 16.99 9.58 -28.33
C THR A 44 16.68 8.19 -28.91
N LEU A 45 16.04 7.30 -28.09
CA LEU A 45 15.78 5.90 -28.44
C LEU A 45 17.04 5.06 -28.71
N GLU A 46 18.20 5.46 -28.17
CA GLU A 46 19.48 4.80 -28.31
C GLU A 46 19.91 3.99 -27.08
N MET A 47 18.96 3.57 -26.26
CA MET A 47 19.25 2.82 -25.04
C MET A 47 19.97 1.50 -25.31
N ALA A 48 20.99 1.21 -24.49
CA ALA A 48 21.64 -0.10 -24.46
C ALA A 48 20.64 -1.22 -24.13
N GLY A 49 20.74 -2.38 -24.81
CA GLY A 49 19.75 -3.44 -24.74
C GLY A 49 19.42 -3.91 -23.32
N VAL A 50 20.41 -3.96 -22.40
CA VAL A 50 20.21 -4.36 -21.00
C VAL A 50 19.41 -3.31 -20.23
N SER A 51 19.74 -2.03 -20.38
CA SER A 51 19.01 -0.93 -19.72
C SER A 51 17.59 -0.83 -20.25
N LEU A 52 17.40 -0.97 -21.55
CA LEU A 52 16.08 -0.99 -22.18
C LEU A 52 15.21 -2.14 -21.65
N PHE A 53 15.79 -3.35 -21.57
CA PHE A 53 15.09 -4.51 -21.04
C PHE A 53 14.55 -4.23 -19.62
N TRP A 54 15.39 -3.72 -18.72
CA TRP A 54 14.99 -3.46 -17.34
C TRP A 54 13.98 -2.31 -17.21
N VAL A 55 14.13 -1.24 -18.00
CA VAL A 55 13.15 -0.15 -18.03
C VAL A 55 11.80 -0.65 -18.51
N LEU A 56 11.75 -1.45 -19.58
CA LEU A 56 10.50 -2.03 -20.08
C LEU A 56 9.90 -3.02 -19.09
N PHE A 57 10.72 -3.86 -18.46
CA PHE A 57 10.28 -4.82 -17.44
C PHE A 57 9.63 -4.13 -16.24
N PHE A 58 10.31 -3.14 -15.65
CA PHE A 58 9.78 -2.42 -14.50
C PHE A 58 8.58 -1.53 -14.87
N THR A 59 8.58 -0.93 -16.06
CA THR A 59 7.41 -0.20 -16.57
C THR A 59 6.19 -1.12 -16.70
N GLY A 60 6.38 -2.27 -17.34
CA GLY A 60 5.31 -3.26 -17.51
C GLY A 60 4.82 -3.81 -16.17
N ALA A 61 5.73 -4.20 -15.28
CA ALA A 61 5.40 -4.71 -13.96
C ALA A 61 4.62 -3.67 -13.13
N THR A 62 5.08 -2.42 -13.10
CA THR A 62 4.40 -1.34 -12.37
C THR A 62 3.02 -1.05 -12.96
N TYR A 63 2.93 -0.94 -14.28
CA TYR A 63 1.66 -0.68 -14.96
C TYR A 63 0.65 -1.81 -14.76
N LEU A 64 1.08 -3.07 -14.86
CA LEU A 64 0.22 -4.22 -14.63
C LEU A 64 -0.24 -4.31 -13.18
N ASN A 65 0.67 -4.16 -12.21
CA ASN A 65 0.33 -4.26 -10.80
C ASN A 65 -0.54 -3.10 -10.31
N ALA A 66 -0.13 -1.85 -10.56
CA ALA A 66 -0.82 -0.67 -10.05
C ALA A 66 -1.98 -0.21 -10.93
N GLY A 67 -1.89 -0.42 -12.24
CA GLY A 67 -2.89 0.03 -13.20
C GLY A 67 -4.00 -0.97 -13.48
N TRP A 68 -3.66 -2.23 -13.69
CA TRP A 68 -4.62 -3.24 -14.14
C TRP A 68 -5.08 -4.17 -13.03
N LEU A 69 -4.14 -4.87 -12.38
CA LEU A 69 -4.45 -5.89 -11.38
C LEU A 69 -4.90 -5.30 -10.05
N ARG A 70 -4.33 -4.15 -9.65
CA ARG A 70 -4.70 -3.38 -8.47
C ARG A 70 -4.93 -4.27 -7.24
N GLU A 71 -6.17 -4.30 -6.75
CA GLU A 71 -6.59 -5.05 -5.57
C GLU A 71 -6.40 -6.57 -5.74
N ALA A 72 -6.48 -7.11 -6.96
CA ALA A 72 -6.27 -8.53 -7.22
C ALA A 72 -4.85 -9.00 -6.83
N VAL A 73 -3.83 -8.14 -6.95
CA VAL A 73 -2.47 -8.44 -6.46
C VAL A 73 -2.47 -8.60 -4.95
N CYS A 74 -3.15 -7.71 -4.22
CA CYS A 74 -3.25 -7.77 -2.77
C CYS A 74 -4.01 -9.00 -2.29
N MET A 75 -5.05 -9.42 -3.02
CA MET A 75 -5.90 -10.56 -2.66
C MET A 75 -5.24 -11.92 -2.95
N HIS A 76 -4.52 -12.04 -4.09
CA HIS A 76 -4.05 -13.34 -4.58
C HIS A 76 -2.53 -13.54 -4.51
N MET A 77 -1.75 -12.48 -4.65
CA MET A 77 -0.29 -12.57 -4.77
C MET A 77 0.45 -12.06 -3.54
N CYS A 78 -0.07 -11.00 -2.89
CA CYS A 78 0.63 -10.36 -1.78
C CYS A 78 0.38 -11.12 -0.47
N PRO A 79 1.40 -11.63 0.21
CA PRO A 79 1.23 -12.32 1.49
C PRO A 79 0.86 -11.37 2.64
N TYR A 80 0.97 -10.05 2.43
CA TYR A 80 0.76 -9.04 3.48
C TYR A 80 -0.64 -9.10 4.10
N ALA A 81 -1.68 -9.28 3.30
CA ALA A 81 -3.05 -9.38 3.80
C ALA A 81 -3.23 -10.54 4.79
N ARG A 82 -2.58 -11.67 4.53
CA ARG A 82 -2.58 -12.83 5.44
C ARG A 82 -1.80 -12.55 6.72
N PHE A 83 -0.64 -11.90 6.64
CA PHE A 83 0.11 -11.47 7.83
C PHE A 83 -0.70 -10.47 8.66
N GLN A 84 -1.34 -9.52 8.02
CA GLN A 84 -2.20 -8.54 8.70
C GLN A 84 -3.34 -9.22 9.45
N SER A 85 -4.01 -10.22 8.85
CA SER A 85 -5.11 -10.94 9.50
C SER A 85 -4.68 -11.70 10.76
N VAL A 86 -3.46 -12.24 10.78
CA VAL A 86 -2.89 -12.91 11.97
C VAL A 86 -2.54 -11.92 13.09
N MET A 87 -2.26 -10.66 12.73
CA MET A 87 -1.98 -9.60 13.71
C MET A 87 -3.23 -9.06 14.42
N PHE A 88 -4.41 -9.31 13.87
CA PHE A 88 -5.66 -8.88 14.47
C PHE A 88 -6.01 -9.75 15.69
N ASP A 89 -6.58 -9.12 16.70
CA ASP A 89 -7.15 -9.74 17.89
C ASP A 89 -8.50 -9.08 18.23
N LYS A 90 -9.16 -9.57 19.25
CA LYS A 90 -10.51 -9.11 19.66
C LYS A 90 -10.57 -7.64 20.07
N ASP A 91 -9.44 -7.05 20.43
CA ASP A 91 -9.31 -5.63 20.78
C ASP A 91 -8.81 -4.76 19.63
N THR A 92 -8.57 -5.34 18.44
CA THR A 92 -8.15 -4.56 17.28
C THR A 92 -9.31 -3.77 16.72
N LEU A 93 -9.10 -2.44 16.58
CA LEU A 93 -10.07 -1.57 15.93
C LEU A 93 -10.12 -1.88 14.43
N ALA A 94 -11.26 -2.34 13.98
CA ALA A 94 -11.53 -2.64 12.57
C ALA A 94 -12.91 -2.10 12.19
N ILE A 95 -13.15 -1.96 10.87
CA ILE A 95 -14.49 -1.65 10.41
C ILE A 95 -15.35 -2.90 10.60
N SER A 96 -16.44 -2.77 11.34
CA SER A 96 -17.32 -3.88 11.64
C SER A 96 -18.79 -3.48 11.52
N TYR A 97 -19.60 -4.44 11.12
CA TYR A 97 -21.05 -4.35 11.11
C TYR A 97 -21.62 -4.85 12.44
N ASP A 98 -22.52 -4.09 13.01
CA ASP A 98 -23.21 -4.46 14.26
C ASP A 98 -24.34 -5.45 13.99
N VAL A 99 -24.03 -6.74 14.10
CA VAL A 99 -24.97 -7.83 13.83
C VAL A 99 -26.16 -7.80 14.80
N ALA A 100 -25.90 -7.49 16.08
CA ALA A 100 -26.96 -7.47 17.09
C ALA A 100 -28.02 -6.40 16.82
N ARG A 101 -27.60 -5.28 16.24
CA ARG A 101 -28.47 -4.19 15.85
C ARG A 101 -29.06 -4.34 14.45
N GLY A 102 -28.30 -4.93 13.51
CA GLY A 102 -28.64 -4.95 12.10
C GLY A 102 -29.43 -6.15 11.61
N GLU A 103 -29.34 -7.28 12.29
CA GLU A 103 -30.10 -8.50 11.95
C GLU A 103 -31.46 -8.54 12.65
N SER A 104 -32.52 -9.12 12.03
CA SER A 104 -32.56 -9.70 10.68
C SER A 104 -32.71 -8.61 9.62
N ARG A 105 -31.95 -8.75 8.52
CA ARG A 105 -31.99 -7.84 7.36
C ARG A 105 -33.29 -7.96 6.58
N GLY A 106 -33.80 -6.85 6.06
CA GLY A 106 -34.94 -6.92 5.15
C GLY A 106 -35.33 -5.56 4.55
N PRO A 107 -35.80 -5.55 3.30
CA PRO A 107 -36.24 -4.33 2.62
C PRO A 107 -37.51 -3.77 3.29
N ARG A 108 -37.56 -2.43 3.45
CA ARG A 108 -38.73 -1.75 4.04
C ARG A 108 -38.84 -0.31 3.59
N LYS A 109 -40.04 0.25 3.82
CA LYS A 109 -40.34 1.66 3.48
C LYS A 109 -39.84 2.58 4.61
N ARG A 110 -39.56 3.84 4.23
CA ARG A 110 -39.21 4.90 5.18
C ARG A 110 -40.34 5.08 6.21
N GLY A 111 -39.94 5.25 7.49
CA GLY A 111 -40.90 5.47 8.58
C GLY A 111 -41.47 4.20 9.19
N THR A 112 -41.10 2.99 8.73
CA THR A 112 -41.48 1.73 9.39
C THR A 112 -40.56 1.50 10.57
N ASP A 113 -41.16 1.26 11.76
CA ASP A 113 -40.41 0.87 12.95
C ASP A 113 -39.87 -0.57 12.76
N PRO A 114 -38.52 -0.76 12.78
CA PRO A 114 -37.91 -2.06 12.56
C PRO A 114 -38.34 -3.08 13.63
N LYS A 115 -38.50 -2.65 14.85
CA LYS A 115 -38.85 -3.55 15.97
C LYS A 115 -40.25 -4.14 15.84
N GLN A 116 -41.20 -3.38 15.32
CA GLN A 116 -42.57 -3.87 15.07
C GLN A 116 -42.62 -4.90 13.95
N ALA A 117 -41.70 -4.81 13.01
CA ALA A 117 -41.57 -5.76 11.88
C ALA A 117 -40.71 -6.98 12.23
N GLY A 118 -40.14 -7.08 13.44
CA GLY A 118 -39.19 -8.14 13.80
C GLY A 118 -37.88 -8.10 13.05
N LEU A 119 -37.50 -6.92 12.48
CA LEU A 119 -36.31 -6.72 11.69
C LEU A 119 -35.29 -5.85 12.44
N GLY A 120 -34.02 -6.02 12.11
CA GLY A 120 -32.94 -5.14 12.57
C GLY A 120 -32.88 -3.84 11.76
N ASP A 121 -31.91 -2.96 12.04
CA ASP A 121 -31.79 -1.66 11.39
C ASP A 121 -31.31 -1.75 9.92
N CYS A 122 -30.70 -2.88 9.50
CA CYS A 122 -30.26 -3.05 8.14
C CYS A 122 -31.41 -3.28 7.17
N ILE A 123 -31.51 -2.41 6.15
CA ILE A 123 -32.57 -2.50 5.11
C ILE A 123 -32.16 -3.32 3.88
N ASP A 124 -31.05 -4.00 3.94
CA ASP A 124 -30.49 -4.82 2.85
C ASP A 124 -30.29 -4.09 1.52
N CYS A 125 -29.85 -2.84 1.57
CA CYS A 125 -29.69 -1.98 0.38
C CYS A 125 -28.40 -2.24 -0.41
N HIS A 126 -27.47 -3.05 0.08
CA HIS A 126 -26.17 -3.37 -0.51
C HIS A 126 -25.26 -2.16 -0.82
N MET A 127 -25.57 -0.97 -0.32
CA MET A 127 -24.74 0.22 -0.57
C MET A 127 -23.31 0.06 -0.03
N CYS A 128 -23.15 -0.57 1.13
CA CYS A 128 -21.84 -0.85 1.71
C CYS A 128 -20.96 -1.76 0.82
N VAL A 129 -21.57 -2.70 0.10
CA VAL A 129 -20.89 -3.58 -0.85
C VAL A 129 -20.54 -2.83 -2.14
N GLN A 130 -21.47 -2.03 -2.66
CA GLN A 130 -21.28 -1.31 -3.93
C GLN A 130 -20.19 -0.24 -3.87
N VAL A 131 -20.00 0.41 -2.71
CA VAL A 131 -18.95 1.41 -2.52
C VAL A 131 -17.60 0.81 -2.14
N CYS A 132 -17.56 -0.49 -1.82
CA CYS A 132 -16.34 -1.15 -1.41
C CYS A 132 -15.38 -1.29 -2.59
N PRO A 133 -14.14 -0.72 -2.54
CA PRO A 133 -13.18 -0.83 -3.62
C PRO A 133 -12.70 -2.27 -3.84
N THR A 134 -12.69 -3.09 -2.80
CA THR A 134 -12.32 -4.52 -2.87
C THR A 134 -13.50 -5.45 -3.11
N GLY A 135 -14.73 -4.92 -3.10
CA GLY A 135 -15.94 -5.68 -3.41
C GLY A 135 -16.40 -6.64 -2.32
N ILE A 136 -15.90 -6.49 -1.07
CA ILE A 136 -16.31 -7.33 0.05
C ILE A 136 -17.68 -6.94 0.61
N ASP A 137 -18.37 -7.89 1.22
CA ASP A 137 -19.56 -7.61 2.03
C ASP A 137 -19.15 -7.53 3.51
N ILE A 138 -19.10 -6.32 4.05
CA ILE A 138 -18.72 -6.10 5.46
C ILE A 138 -19.70 -6.71 6.45
N ARG A 139 -20.91 -7.05 6.03
CA ARG A 139 -21.94 -7.66 6.87
C ARG A 139 -21.62 -9.13 7.19
N ASP A 140 -20.77 -9.77 6.40
CA ASP A 140 -20.31 -11.14 6.63
C ASP A 140 -19.12 -11.21 7.61
N GLY A 141 -18.83 -10.09 8.27
CA GLY A 141 -17.76 -9.96 9.26
C GLY A 141 -16.46 -9.41 8.68
N LEU A 142 -15.40 -9.45 9.49
CA LEU A 142 -14.07 -8.98 9.11
C LEU A 142 -13.44 -9.89 8.08
N GLN A 143 -13.04 -9.34 6.95
CA GLN A 143 -12.38 -10.04 5.85
C GLN A 143 -10.96 -9.49 5.65
N MET A 144 -10.02 -10.36 5.24
CA MET A 144 -8.61 -9.98 5.05
C MET A 144 -8.42 -8.96 3.92
N GLU A 145 -9.35 -8.89 2.99
CA GLU A 145 -9.37 -7.96 1.87
C GLU A 145 -9.80 -6.55 2.26
N CYS A 146 -10.26 -6.35 3.50
CA CYS A 146 -10.66 -5.03 3.99
C CYS A 146 -9.44 -4.12 4.13
N ILE A 147 -9.42 -3.01 3.38
CA ILE A 147 -8.35 -2.00 3.42
C ILE A 147 -8.60 -0.88 4.44
N GLY A 148 -9.68 -0.97 5.22
CA GLY A 148 -10.00 0.02 6.25
C GLY A 148 -10.34 1.43 5.74
N CYS A 149 -10.83 1.56 4.50
CA CYS A 149 -11.07 2.87 3.86
C CYS A 149 -12.29 3.64 4.36
N ALA A 150 -13.15 3.03 5.19
CA ALA A 150 -14.37 3.59 5.77
C ALA A 150 -15.50 3.98 4.79
N ALA A 151 -15.36 3.78 3.47
CA ALA A 151 -16.39 4.13 2.50
C ALA A 151 -17.75 3.47 2.79
N CYS A 152 -17.75 2.26 3.35
CA CYS A 152 -18.97 1.56 3.75
C CYS A 152 -19.64 2.21 4.97
N ILE A 153 -18.90 2.88 5.85
CA ILE A 153 -19.45 3.64 6.99
C ILE A 153 -20.26 4.81 6.45
N ASP A 154 -19.63 5.66 5.63
CA ASP A 154 -20.27 6.85 5.05
C ASP A 154 -21.53 6.49 4.23
N ALA A 155 -21.42 5.43 3.42
CA ALA A 155 -22.55 4.94 2.63
C ALA A 155 -23.69 4.44 3.52
N CYS A 156 -23.38 3.67 4.57
CA CYS A 156 -24.38 3.16 5.50
C CYS A 156 -25.04 4.31 6.29
N ASP A 157 -24.26 5.24 6.82
CA ASP A 157 -24.77 6.38 7.57
C ASP A 157 -25.69 7.26 6.72
N SER A 158 -25.34 7.47 5.45
CA SER A 158 -26.21 8.20 4.52
C SER A 158 -27.59 7.54 4.32
N VAL A 159 -27.62 6.21 4.38
CA VAL A 159 -28.85 5.42 4.28
C VAL A 159 -29.62 5.47 5.60
N MET A 160 -28.93 5.34 6.75
CA MET A 160 -29.53 5.46 8.06
C MET A 160 -30.20 6.82 8.26
N ASP A 161 -29.54 7.91 7.86
CA ASP A 161 -30.13 9.26 7.88
C ASP A 161 -31.40 9.36 7.05
N LYS A 162 -31.42 8.80 5.83
CA LYS A 162 -32.59 8.78 4.96
C LYS A 162 -33.76 8.00 5.59
N MET A 163 -33.45 6.94 6.32
CA MET A 163 -34.46 6.12 7.01
C MET A 163 -34.90 6.71 8.33
N GLY A 164 -34.15 7.66 8.90
CA GLY A 164 -34.37 8.22 10.23
C GLY A 164 -33.88 7.29 11.38
N TYR A 165 -32.91 6.42 11.10
CA TYR A 165 -32.31 5.53 12.07
C TYR A 165 -31.01 6.12 12.60
N ALA A 166 -30.59 5.66 13.79
CA ALA A 166 -29.32 6.08 14.36
C ALA A 166 -28.14 5.61 13.51
N ARG A 167 -27.14 6.49 13.32
CA ARG A 167 -25.88 6.17 12.62
C ARG A 167 -25.07 5.09 13.35
N GLY A 168 -23.99 4.63 12.69
CA GLY A 168 -23.02 3.74 13.28
C GLY A 168 -23.44 2.26 13.28
N LEU A 169 -24.29 1.84 12.32
CA LEU A 169 -24.55 0.43 12.08
C LEU A 169 -23.31 -0.28 11.53
N VAL A 170 -22.54 0.41 10.68
CA VAL A 170 -21.19 0.04 10.31
C VAL A 170 -20.26 1.11 10.91
N ARG A 171 -19.26 0.69 11.72
CA ARG A 171 -18.39 1.63 12.42
C ARG A 171 -17.01 1.03 12.69
N TYR A 172 -16.05 1.87 13.05
CA TYR A 172 -14.82 1.41 13.68
C TYR A 172 -15.11 0.97 15.10
N THR A 173 -14.83 -0.29 15.37
CA THR A 173 -15.02 -0.87 16.71
C THR A 173 -14.17 -2.12 16.87
N SER A 174 -14.05 -2.63 18.09
CA SER A 174 -13.43 -3.92 18.37
C SER A 174 -14.50 -5.00 18.56
N GLU A 175 -14.12 -6.26 18.38
CA GLU A 175 -15.01 -7.39 18.65
C GLU A 175 -15.50 -7.39 20.10
N HIS A 176 -14.61 -7.04 21.05
CA HIS A 176 -14.97 -6.88 22.46
C HIS A 176 -16.07 -5.83 22.69
N GLU A 177 -16.00 -4.70 22.00
CA GLU A 177 -16.98 -3.64 22.12
C GLU A 177 -18.32 -4.02 21.50
N LEU A 178 -18.33 -4.77 20.39
CA LEU A 178 -19.55 -5.33 19.81
C LEU A 178 -20.24 -6.32 20.74
N GLN A 179 -19.47 -7.03 21.58
CA GLN A 179 -20.00 -7.95 22.60
C GLN A 179 -20.38 -7.24 23.91
N GLY A 180 -20.34 -5.90 23.96
CA GLY A 180 -20.71 -5.09 25.14
C GLY A 180 -19.58 -4.88 26.16
N GLY A 181 -18.34 -5.27 25.81
CA GLY A 181 -17.14 -5.02 26.60
C GLY A 181 -16.50 -3.66 26.32
N LYS A 182 -15.28 -3.47 26.82
CA LYS A 182 -14.44 -2.30 26.52
C LYS A 182 -13.18 -2.73 25.79
N THR A 183 -12.77 -1.94 24.80
CA THR A 183 -11.53 -2.15 24.07
C THR A 183 -10.32 -1.90 24.98
N HIS A 184 -9.39 -2.84 25.05
CA HIS A 184 -8.15 -2.71 25.82
C HIS A 184 -7.02 -2.23 24.89
N LEU A 185 -6.53 -1.00 25.12
CA LEU A 185 -5.42 -0.43 24.34
C LEU A 185 -4.07 -1.00 24.78
N LEU A 186 -3.85 -1.13 26.12
CA LEU A 186 -2.62 -1.68 26.66
C LEU A 186 -2.72 -3.21 26.76
N ARG A 187 -2.19 -3.88 25.75
CA ARG A 187 -2.19 -5.34 25.64
C ARG A 187 -0.79 -5.87 25.30
N PRO A 188 -0.43 -7.09 25.72
CA PRO A 188 0.92 -7.64 25.54
C PRO A 188 1.38 -7.61 24.08
N ARG A 189 0.48 -7.87 23.14
CA ARG A 189 0.79 -7.80 21.68
C ARG A 189 1.20 -6.42 21.24
N LEU A 190 0.45 -5.37 21.60
CA LEU A 190 0.77 -4.00 21.21
C LEU A 190 2.08 -3.53 21.84
N ILE A 191 2.30 -3.89 23.11
CA ILE A 191 3.56 -3.61 23.81
C ILE A 191 4.72 -4.32 23.10
N GLY A 192 4.56 -5.59 22.72
CA GLY A 192 5.59 -6.33 21.98
C GLY A 192 5.94 -5.66 20.65
N TYR A 193 4.95 -5.23 19.86
CA TYR A 193 5.19 -4.50 18.61
C TYR A 193 5.89 -3.15 18.83
N ALA A 194 5.48 -2.41 19.87
CA ALA A 194 6.12 -1.14 20.22
C ALA A 194 7.60 -1.33 20.64
N VAL A 195 7.90 -2.36 21.43
CA VAL A 195 9.28 -2.69 21.82
C VAL A 195 10.14 -3.03 20.60
N VAL A 196 9.64 -3.90 19.71
CA VAL A 196 10.36 -4.26 18.47
C VAL A 196 10.62 -3.02 17.62
N LEU A 197 9.62 -2.16 17.45
CA LEU A 197 9.76 -0.92 16.69
C LEU A 197 10.84 0.00 17.30
N VAL A 198 10.82 0.20 18.62
CA VAL A 198 11.80 1.05 19.32
C VAL A 198 13.23 0.47 19.18
N VAL A 199 13.38 -0.86 19.31
CA VAL A 199 14.67 -1.53 19.11
C VAL A 199 15.17 -1.35 17.68
N MET A 200 14.31 -1.51 16.68
CA MET A 200 14.69 -1.30 15.27
C MET A 200 15.10 0.14 14.98
N ILE A 201 14.36 1.12 15.50
CA ILE A 201 14.70 2.54 15.35
C ILE A 201 16.05 2.83 16.06
N GLY A 202 16.24 2.31 17.27
CA GLY A 202 17.49 2.46 18.00
C GLY A 202 18.69 1.86 17.24
N ALA A 203 18.53 0.66 16.71
CA ALA A 203 19.56 0.01 15.89
C ALA A 203 19.87 0.82 14.62
N LEU A 204 18.84 1.35 13.94
CA LEU A 204 19.01 2.21 12.77
C LEU A 204 19.79 3.50 13.12
N VAL A 205 19.43 4.17 14.20
CA VAL A 205 20.12 5.39 14.66
C VAL A 205 21.59 5.10 14.98
N VAL A 206 21.86 4.00 15.69
CA VAL A 206 23.24 3.58 15.98
C VAL A 206 24.02 3.28 14.69
N ALA A 207 23.42 2.54 13.76
CA ALA A 207 24.06 2.23 12.47
C ALA A 207 24.35 3.49 11.66
N LEU A 208 23.44 4.47 11.63
CA LEU A 208 23.64 5.74 10.95
C LEU A 208 24.74 6.59 11.59
N ASN A 209 24.82 6.61 12.92
CA ASN A 209 25.88 7.34 13.64
C ASN A 209 27.26 6.70 13.49
N GLN A 210 27.33 5.38 13.32
CA GLN A 210 28.58 4.65 13.11
C GLN A 210 29.05 4.64 11.65
N ARG A 211 28.22 5.10 10.72
CA ARG A 211 28.57 5.13 9.31
C ARG A 211 29.63 6.20 9.07
N SER A 212 30.78 5.79 8.51
CA SER A 212 31.80 6.73 8.03
C SER A 212 31.24 7.58 6.90
N MET A 213 31.29 8.90 7.04
CA MET A 213 30.81 9.85 6.03
C MET A 213 31.65 9.81 4.75
N VAL A 214 32.91 9.41 4.85
CA VAL A 214 33.86 9.34 3.75
C VAL A 214 34.60 8.00 3.84
N SER A 215 34.55 7.21 2.80
CA SER A 215 35.38 6.02 2.63
C SER A 215 36.47 6.35 1.62
N LEU A 216 37.73 6.22 2.01
CA LEU A 216 38.88 6.36 1.14
C LEU A 216 39.34 5.00 0.68
N ASP A 217 39.07 4.65 -0.56
CA ASP A 217 39.59 3.43 -1.18
C ASP A 217 40.94 3.73 -1.85
N VAL A 218 41.99 3.09 -1.37
CA VAL A 218 43.32 3.16 -1.95
C VAL A 218 43.50 1.98 -2.90
N ILE A 219 43.38 2.24 -4.19
CA ILE A 219 43.54 1.20 -5.23
C ILE A 219 44.96 1.31 -5.81
N LYS A 220 45.76 0.24 -5.64
CA LYS A 220 47.07 0.13 -6.30
C LYS A 220 46.86 -0.10 -7.79
N ASP A 221 47.54 0.67 -8.62
CA ASP A 221 47.56 0.43 -10.07
C ASP A 221 48.09 -0.99 -10.37
N ARG A 222 47.56 -1.61 -11.41
CA ARG A 222 47.93 -2.99 -11.81
C ARG A 222 49.35 -3.15 -12.31
N GLY A 223 50.04 -2.04 -12.56
CA GLY A 223 51.48 -2.05 -12.84
C GLY A 223 52.28 -2.49 -11.62
N LEU A 224 53.27 -3.41 -11.81
CA LEU A 224 54.06 -3.90 -10.71
C LEU A 224 54.88 -2.78 -10.05
N PHE A 225 55.47 -1.90 -10.85
CA PHE A 225 56.17 -0.68 -10.43
C PHE A 225 56.46 0.18 -11.65
N ARG A 226 56.76 1.44 -11.41
CA ARG A 226 57.26 2.39 -12.45
C ARG A 226 58.65 2.87 -12.03
N GLU A 227 59.57 2.88 -12.94
CA GLU A 227 60.94 3.40 -12.69
C GLU A 227 60.95 4.89 -13.11
N ASN A 228 61.38 5.73 -12.18
CA ASN A 228 61.55 7.17 -12.44
C ASN A 228 62.85 7.40 -13.22
N SER A 229 62.98 8.57 -13.87
CA SER A 229 64.20 8.97 -14.56
C SER A 229 65.49 8.97 -13.77
N GLN A 230 65.37 8.82 -12.42
CA GLN A 230 66.48 8.70 -11.46
C GLN A 230 66.75 7.25 -10.99
N GLY A 231 66.12 6.23 -11.61
CA GLY A 231 66.27 4.83 -11.24
C GLY A 231 65.56 4.41 -9.94
N GLN A 232 64.67 5.25 -9.44
CA GLN A 232 63.87 4.93 -8.24
C GLN A 232 62.54 4.25 -8.61
N ILE A 233 62.07 3.32 -7.78
CA ILE A 233 60.84 2.59 -7.95
C ILE A 233 59.69 3.42 -7.34
N GLU A 234 58.70 3.78 -8.21
CA GLU A 234 57.48 4.46 -7.80
C GLU A 234 56.28 3.54 -7.95
N ASN A 235 55.40 3.57 -6.95
CA ASN A 235 54.08 2.92 -7.01
C ASN A 235 53.02 3.99 -7.15
N ILE A 236 52.12 3.79 -8.11
CA ILE A 236 50.98 4.69 -8.33
C ILE A 236 49.76 4.12 -7.57
N TYR A 237 49.14 4.95 -6.78
CA TYR A 237 47.89 4.65 -6.09
C TYR A 237 46.79 5.63 -6.55
N SER A 238 45.64 5.09 -6.91
CA SER A 238 44.45 5.90 -7.19
C SER A 238 43.63 5.98 -5.90
N LEU A 239 43.39 7.20 -5.43
CA LEU A 239 42.51 7.46 -4.30
C LEU A 239 41.12 7.71 -4.81
N LYS A 240 40.16 6.88 -4.41
CA LYS A 240 38.74 7.04 -4.70
C LYS A 240 38.02 7.48 -3.43
N ILE A 241 37.43 8.67 -3.45
CA ILE A 241 36.66 9.26 -2.37
C ILE A 241 35.19 9.09 -2.66
#